data_b5ab490a388b927227b54f05c54283f0
#
_entry.id   b5ab490a388b927227b54f05c54283f0
#
_cell.length_a   1.000
_cell.length_b   1.000
_cell.length_c   1.000
_cell.angle_alpha   90.00
_cell.angle_beta   90.00
_cell.angle_gamma   90.00
#
_symmetry.space_group_name_H-M   'P 1'
#
loop_
_entity.id
_entity.type
_entity.pdbx_description
1 polymer ?
#
loop_
_entity_poly.entity_id
_entity_poly.type
_entity_poly.pdbx_seq_one_letter_code
_entity_poly.pdbx_strand_id
1 'polypeptide(L)'
;MSCGLWAIHQITKTRDIPKVTLVKGSDIYQNVSVLTGQCSRCKTLYLADRETLSEVVSEEETRKRRIYLNSAKYLKVGQSVWVDRVFSNAVVNGMYSFHASASAYMEYWNNSFGVEKSFKLSHRHIWQAFVQESTRTIAASAQIHLELNDGLDINEVTKEAFNCLGENGLIRTADQHSCLQCTQKYKATSDINNNADPAAVAEVDNDQAVSPMVNSESSTSNFELEENVQSDVIENESAVVKLVVMDGIVMGPQHCAFGNCTAELANTRGGVFCSIHEIQYGAKCRVIGCLSSKVNGTQACHQHKAEWSKYEFSHKPAIYSGMKRVLRRPGENIPWQPATERVSQPHDEPAPDIQTSKNYFSAKRFYCVETICAPCGVIIAWTKFDKSESPTQILNFLESIYQTEESRPDYICIDKACVVLRTAITNGSWERVWKKTSRFIVDSYHYINHRADDYLCRKWCNPAPLDGSAPNLVIAETDTQGHVVYKRAFNTQACEQLNAWIGGFEFILKKMTPGNFNWFLHTMLFYHTKHVINKQMKTNEGDEEDVESDDEI
;
A
#
# COMPACT_ATOMS: atom_id res chain seq x y z
N MET A 1 -32.08 -14.81 -15.29
CA MET A 1 -31.91 -13.91 -16.47
C MET A 1 -32.81 -12.69 -16.26
N SER A 2 -32.25 -11.49 -16.26
CA SER A 2 -33.04 -10.26 -16.24
C SER A 2 -33.77 -10.10 -17.58
N CYS A 3 -34.99 -9.55 -17.55
CA CYS A 3 -35.79 -9.39 -18.78
C CYS A 3 -35.27 -8.29 -19.74
N GLY A 4 -34.16 -7.62 -19.43
CA GLY A 4 -33.62 -6.53 -20.23
C GLY A 4 -34.54 -5.30 -20.36
N LEU A 5 -34.21 -4.40 -21.26
CA LEU A 5 -34.97 -3.15 -21.52
C LEU A 5 -36.44 -3.34 -21.93
N TRP A 6 -36.82 -4.51 -22.40
CA TRP A 6 -38.21 -4.83 -22.78
C TRP A 6 -39.17 -4.99 -21.60
N ALA A 7 -38.65 -5.03 -20.34
CA ALA A 7 -39.47 -5.21 -19.15
C ALA A 7 -40.13 -3.92 -18.62
N ILE A 8 -39.82 -2.76 -19.19
CA ILE A 8 -40.32 -1.45 -18.70
C ILE A 8 -41.87 -1.40 -18.60
N HIS A 9 -42.57 -2.09 -19.50
CA HIS A 9 -44.04 -2.14 -19.51
C HIS A 9 -44.65 -3.16 -18.51
N GLN A 10 -43.81 -3.98 -17.85
CA GLN A 10 -44.24 -5.01 -16.92
C GLN A 10 -43.88 -4.71 -15.44
N ILE A 11 -43.39 -3.52 -15.16
CA ILE A 11 -43.01 -3.12 -13.80
C ILE A 11 -44.23 -2.68 -13.04
N THR A 12 -44.53 -3.36 -11.94
CA THR A 12 -45.56 -2.95 -10.98
C THR A 12 -44.93 -2.20 -9.83
N LYS A 13 -45.54 -1.09 -9.42
CA LYS A 13 -45.13 -0.36 -8.21
C LYS A 13 -45.39 -1.25 -6.99
N THR A 14 -44.44 -1.28 -6.05
CA THR A 14 -44.70 -1.92 -4.75
C THR A 14 -45.70 -1.06 -3.96
N ARG A 15 -46.60 -1.71 -3.25
CA ARG A 15 -47.69 -1.03 -2.51
C ARG A 15 -47.18 -0.21 -1.33
N ASP A 16 -46.09 -0.67 -0.69
CA ASP A 16 -45.48 0.03 0.44
C ASP A 16 -44.35 0.95 -0.09
N ILE A 17 -44.58 2.25 0.05
CA ILE A 17 -43.60 3.28 -0.31
C ILE A 17 -42.92 3.72 0.99
N PRO A 18 -41.67 3.25 1.23
CA PRO A 18 -40.98 3.62 2.45
C PRO A 18 -40.65 5.12 2.45
N LYS A 19 -40.86 5.73 3.63
CA LYS A 19 -40.44 7.10 3.90
C LYS A 19 -39.05 7.09 4.49
N VAL A 20 -38.17 7.90 3.91
CA VAL A 20 -36.74 7.92 4.28
C VAL A 20 -36.26 9.36 4.50
N THR A 21 -35.12 9.48 5.17
CA THR A 21 -34.38 10.72 5.25
C THR A 21 -33.37 10.74 4.10
N LEU A 22 -33.35 11.79 3.29
CA LEU A 22 -32.43 12.02 2.21
C LEU A 22 -31.48 13.17 2.59
N VAL A 23 -30.18 12.90 2.55
CA VAL A 23 -29.13 13.93 2.63
C VAL A 23 -28.68 14.26 1.22
N LYS A 24 -28.81 15.53 0.85
CA LYS A 24 -28.42 16.05 -0.47
C LYS A 24 -27.43 17.20 -0.28
N GLY A 25 -26.15 16.93 -0.53
CA GLY A 25 -25.08 17.87 -0.19
C GLY A 25 -25.08 18.24 1.29
N SER A 26 -25.41 19.49 1.62
CA SER A 26 -25.55 20.01 2.99
C SER A 26 -26.97 19.90 3.56
N ASP A 27 -27.96 19.57 2.75
CA ASP A 27 -29.37 19.63 3.14
C ASP A 27 -29.95 18.28 3.54
N ILE A 28 -30.92 18.30 4.43
CA ILE A 28 -31.65 17.12 4.89
C ILE A 28 -33.12 17.26 4.54
N TYR A 29 -33.65 16.27 3.83
CA TYR A 29 -35.04 16.12 3.47
C TYR A 29 -35.62 14.92 4.20
N GLN A 30 -36.65 15.15 5.03
CA GLN A 30 -37.35 14.08 5.76
C GLN A 30 -38.57 13.62 5.00
N ASN A 31 -39.04 12.39 5.28
CA ASN A 31 -40.25 11.80 4.71
C ASN A 31 -40.23 11.71 3.17
N VAL A 32 -39.09 11.59 2.55
CA VAL A 32 -38.94 11.39 1.09
C VAL A 32 -39.43 9.99 0.72
N SER A 33 -40.25 9.89 -0.33
CA SER A 33 -40.75 8.61 -0.81
C SER A 33 -39.75 7.94 -1.74
N VAL A 34 -39.38 6.69 -1.44
CA VAL A 34 -38.55 5.87 -2.34
C VAL A 34 -39.43 4.92 -3.14
N LEU A 35 -39.53 5.16 -4.44
CA LEU A 35 -40.29 4.31 -5.33
C LEU A 35 -39.46 3.07 -5.68
N THR A 36 -40.09 1.90 -5.57
CA THR A 36 -39.52 0.62 -5.98
C THR A 36 -40.43 -0.03 -7.01
N GLY A 37 -39.88 -0.79 -7.90
CA GLY A 37 -40.63 -1.52 -8.91
C GLY A 37 -40.23 -3.00 -8.95
N GLN A 38 -41.17 -3.88 -9.21
CA GLN A 38 -40.94 -5.29 -9.39
C GLN A 38 -41.40 -5.74 -10.77
N CYS A 39 -40.53 -6.49 -11.49
CA CYS A 39 -40.94 -7.09 -12.73
C CYS A 39 -41.93 -8.22 -12.49
N SER A 40 -43.08 -8.19 -13.16
CA SER A 40 -44.13 -9.24 -13.03
C SER A 40 -43.65 -10.61 -13.50
N ARG A 41 -42.73 -10.65 -14.48
CA ARG A 41 -42.25 -11.86 -15.11
C ARG A 41 -41.06 -12.49 -14.38
N CYS A 42 -39.94 -11.77 -14.20
CA CYS A 42 -38.70 -12.31 -13.61
C CYS A 42 -38.55 -12.00 -12.13
N LYS A 43 -39.52 -11.28 -11.53
CA LYS A 43 -39.53 -10.90 -10.12
C LYS A 43 -38.36 -10.02 -9.67
N THR A 44 -37.51 -9.57 -10.59
CA THR A 44 -36.43 -8.62 -10.28
C THR A 44 -37.00 -7.37 -9.60
N LEU A 45 -36.40 -6.98 -8.48
CA LEU A 45 -36.76 -5.78 -7.73
C LEU A 45 -35.82 -4.65 -8.14
N TYR A 46 -36.37 -3.54 -8.61
CA TYR A 46 -35.66 -2.34 -9.02
C TYR A 46 -35.73 -1.28 -7.92
N LEU A 47 -34.56 -0.83 -7.44
CA LEU A 47 -34.39 0.24 -6.47
C LEU A 47 -33.66 1.42 -7.13
N ALA A 48 -33.51 2.53 -6.41
CA ALA A 48 -32.87 3.72 -6.95
C ALA A 48 -31.35 3.56 -7.18
N ASP A 49 -30.72 2.62 -6.48
CA ASP A 49 -29.25 2.40 -6.50
C ASP A 49 -28.82 1.02 -7.03
N ARG A 50 -29.76 0.11 -7.20
CA ARG A 50 -29.48 -1.28 -7.61
C ARG A 50 -30.71 -2.02 -8.10
N GLU A 51 -30.50 -3.17 -8.68
CA GLU A 51 -31.54 -4.20 -8.87
C GLU A 51 -31.20 -5.46 -8.05
N THR A 52 -32.22 -6.15 -7.57
CA THR A 52 -32.08 -7.45 -6.89
C THR A 52 -32.67 -8.55 -7.76
N LEU A 53 -31.82 -9.50 -8.12
CA LEU A 53 -32.14 -10.65 -8.95
C LEU A 53 -32.35 -11.87 -8.04
N SER A 54 -33.39 -12.67 -8.31
CA SER A 54 -33.53 -13.99 -7.71
C SER A 54 -33.04 -15.03 -8.71
N GLU A 55 -32.05 -15.82 -8.31
CA GLU A 55 -31.54 -16.95 -9.08
C GLU A 55 -31.77 -18.23 -8.28
N VAL A 56 -32.26 -19.26 -8.96
CA VAL A 56 -32.37 -20.61 -8.37
C VAL A 56 -31.11 -21.36 -8.76
N VAL A 57 -30.25 -21.62 -7.78
CA VAL A 57 -29.03 -22.42 -7.96
C VAL A 57 -29.17 -23.65 -7.08
N SER A 58 -29.19 -24.83 -7.66
CA SER A 58 -29.19 -26.13 -6.96
C SER A 58 -30.28 -26.24 -5.89
N GLU A 59 -31.55 -25.90 -6.24
CA GLU A 59 -32.72 -25.93 -5.35
C GLU A 59 -32.79 -24.83 -4.26
N GLU A 60 -31.76 -24.00 -4.09
CA GLU A 60 -31.78 -22.84 -3.20
C GLU A 60 -32.00 -21.54 -3.98
N GLU A 61 -32.96 -20.71 -3.52
CA GLU A 61 -33.19 -19.37 -4.06
C GLU A 61 -32.12 -18.43 -3.50
N THR A 62 -31.12 -18.08 -4.32
CA THR A 62 -30.12 -17.08 -3.99
C THR A 62 -30.52 -15.72 -4.57
N ARG A 63 -30.30 -14.67 -3.79
CA ARG A 63 -30.57 -13.29 -4.22
C ARG A 63 -29.26 -12.56 -4.42
N LYS A 64 -29.07 -12.05 -5.63
CA LYS A 64 -27.94 -11.19 -5.97
C LYS A 64 -28.42 -9.76 -6.22
N ARG A 65 -27.62 -8.79 -5.78
CA ARG A 65 -27.83 -7.38 -6.11
C ARG A 65 -26.80 -6.93 -7.12
N ARG A 66 -27.27 -6.36 -8.21
CA ARG A 66 -26.45 -5.68 -9.21
C ARG A 66 -26.53 -4.18 -8.95
N ILE A 67 -25.40 -3.55 -8.69
CA ILE A 67 -25.34 -2.12 -8.39
C ILE A 67 -25.30 -1.29 -9.69
N TYR A 68 -25.99 -0.16 -9.68
CA TYR A 68 -25.94 0.80 -10.78
C TYR A 68 -24.70 1.69 -10.62
N LEU A 69 -23.77 1.61 -11.56
CA LEU A 69 -22.47 2.29 -11.47
C LEU A 69 -22.63 3.81 -11.68
N ASN A 70 -23.15 4.21 -12.84
CA ASN A 70 -23.22 5.61 -13.26
C ASN A 70 -24.63 6.21 -13.16
N SER A 71 -25.67 5.41 -13.30
CA SER A 71 -27.07 5.86 -13.32
C SER A 71 -27.68 6.12 -11.95
N ALA A 72 -27.13 5.55 -10.88
CA ALA A 72 -27.60 5.82 -9.52
C ALA A 72 -27.29 7.26 -9.12
N LYS A 73 -28.32 8.05 -8.84
CA LYS A 73 -28.19 9.43 -8.31
C LYS A 73 -28.20 9.47 -6.78
N TYR A 74 -28.79 8.48 -6.16
CA TYR A 74 -28.95 8.37 -4.71
C TYR A 74 -28.51 6.99 -4.25
N LEU A 75 -27.85 6.93 -3.08
CA LEU A 75 -27.28 5.71 -2.51
C LEU A 75 -27.90 5.43 -1.13
N LYS A 76 -28.24 4.17 -0.86
CA LYS A 76 -28.73 3.73 0.43
C LYS A 76 -27.58 3.54 1.40
N VAL A 77 -27.52 4.35 2.47
CA VAL A 77 -26.45 4.32 3.49
C VAL A 77 -26.92 3.88 4.87
N GLY A 78 -28.20 3.64 5.02
CA GLY A 78 -28.81 3.14 6.25
C GLY A 78 -30.17 2.52 5.97
N GLN A 79 -30.84 2.00 7.02
CA GLN A 79 -32.14 1.38 6.85
C GLN A 79 -33.18 2.34 6.25
N SER A 80 -33.17 3.59 6.75
CA SER A 80 -34.07 4.66 6.32
C SER A 80 -33.31 5.93 5.90
N VAL A 81 -32.02 5.82 5.56
CA VAL A 81 -31.17 6.96 5.20
C VAL A 81 -30.57 6.74 3.81
N TRP A 82 -30.76 7.76 2.98
CA TRP A 82 -30.21 7.84 1.64
C TRP A 82 -29.39 9.12 1.50
N VAL A 83 -28.43 9.10 0.62
CA VAL A 83 -27.57 10.26 0.30
C VAL A 83 -27.49 10.43 -1.22
N ASP A 84 -27.24 11.65 -1.67
CA ASP A 84 -26.91 11.86 -3.08
C ASP A 84 -25.43 11.56 -3.39
N ARG A 85 -25.10 11.48 -4.68
CA ARG A 85 -23.73 11.22 -5.14
C ARG A 85 -22.78 12.39 -4.82
N VAL A 86 -23.28 13.63 -4.75
CA VAL A 86 -22.47 14.80 -4.38
C VAL A 86 -21.96 14.64 -2.94
N PHE A 87 -22.85 14.29 -2.02
CA PHE A 87 -22.47 14.01 -0.63
C PHE A 87 -21.48 12.84 -0.54
N SER A 88 -21.74 11.72 -1.23
CA SER A 88 -20.86 10.54 -1.17
C SER A 88 -19.47 10.83 -1.73
N ASN A 89 -19.39 11.59 -2.82
CA ASN A 89 -18.12 12.07 -3.38
C ASN A 89 -17.39 12.98 -2.39
N ALA A 90 -18.10 13.92 -1.75
CA ALA A 90 -17.51 14.79 -0.73
C ALA A 90 -16.94 13.98 0.46
N VAL A 91 -17.61 12.89 0.86
CA VAL A 91 -17.09 11.97 1.88
C VAL A 91 -15.77 11.35 1.43
N VAL A 92 -15.71 10.77 0.23
CA VAL A 92 -14.48 10.11 -0.27
C VAL A 92 -13.34 11.11 -0.40
N ASN A 93 -13.58 12.25 -1.05
CA ASN A 93 -12.56 13.28 -1.24
C ASN A 93 -12.12 13.91 0.09
N GLY A 94 -13.04 14.14 1.03
CA GLY A 94 -12.69 14.64 2.36
C GLY A 94 -11.86 13.65 3.17
N MET A 95 -12.16 12.35 3.08
CA MET A 95 -11.33 11.32 3.71
C MET A 95 -9.95 11.24 3.06
N TYR A 96 -9.87 11.39 1.75
CA TYR A 96 -8.62 11.41 0.98
C TYR A 96 -7.76 12.65 1.30
N SER A 97 -8.32 13.86 1.14
CA SER A 97 -7.56 15.11 1.21
C SER A 97 -7.18 15.52 2.64
N PHE A 98 -8.01 15.17 3.63
CA PHE A 98 -7.79 15.57 5.03
C PHE A 98 -7.30 14.42 5.92
N HIS A 99 -6.98 13.27 5.37
CA HIS A 99 -6.68 12.06 6.13
C HIS A 99 -7.72 11.78 7.23
N ALA A 100 -9.00 12.04 6.92
CA ALA A 100 -10.07 11.99 7.89
C ALA A 100 -10.64 10.57 8.04
N SER A 101 -10.95 10.18 9.28
CA SER A 101 -11.75 8.99 9.54
C SER A 101 -13.23 9.25 9.27
N ALA A 102 -14.02 8.19 9.09
CA ALA A 102 -15.48 8.33 8.99
C ALA A 102 -16.11 9.04 10.21
N SER A 103 -15.52 8.88 11.40
CA SER A 103 -15.98 9.59 12.62
C SER A 103 -15.63 11.07 12.56
N ALA A 104 -14.41 11.42 12.13
CA ALA A 104 -13.99 12.82 12.01
C ALA A 104 -14.83 13.56 10.95
N TYR A 105 -15.06 12.92 9.79
CA TYR A 105 -15.92 13.50 8.76
C TYR A 105 -17.37 13.68 9.25
N MET A 106 -17.90 12.71 9.99
CA MET A 106 -19.23 12.79 10.59
C MET A 106 -19.33 13.98 11.56
N GLU A 107 -18.37 14.16 12.44
CA GLU A 107 -18.33 15.29 13.37
C GLU A 107 -18.24 16.62 12.62
N TYR A 108 -17.32 16.73 11.64
CA TYR A 108 -17.23 17.90 10.78
C TYR A 108 -18.58 18.24 10.14
N TRP A 109 -19.22 17.29 9.47
CA TRP A 109 -20.48 17.54 8.78
C TRP A 109 -21.60 17.91 9.74
N ASN A 110 -21.77 17.18 10.85
CA ASN A 110 -22.80 17.45 11.84
C ASN A 110 -22.64 18.83 12.51
N ASN A 111 -21.39 19.24 12.76
CA ASN A 111 -21.12 20.54 13.37
C ASN A 111 -21.25 21.70 12.36
N SER A 112 -20.91 21.48 11.10
CA SER A 112 -20.96 22.51 10.06
C SER A 112 -22.37 22.70 9.48
N PHE A 113 -23.12 21.60 9.28
CA PHE A 113 -24.39 21.63 8.55
C PHE A 113 -25.58 21.07 9.34
N GLY A 114 -25.32 20.40 10.45
CA GLY A 114 -26.33 19.66 11.24
C GLY A 114 -26.74 20.31 12.55
N VAL A 115 -26.20 21.51 12.90
CA VAL A 115 -26.35 22.10 14.25
C VAL A 115 -27.81 22.32 14.66
N GLU A 116 -28.64 22.80 13.76
CA GLU A 116 -30.07 23.10 14.02
C GLU A 116 -31.03 22.01 13.56
N LYS A 117 -30.49 20.86 13.08
CA LYS A 117 -31.32 19.81 12.49
C LYS A 117 -31.61 18.71 13.50
N SER A 118 -32.84 18.20 13.49
CA SER A 118 -33.27 17.10 14.35
C SER A 118 -32.62 15.75 14.01
N PHE A 119 -32.10 15.59 12.78
CA PHE A 119 -31.42 14.40 12.32
C PHE A 119 -29.91 14.65 12.27
N LYS A 120 -29.12 13.69 12.76
CA LYS A 120 -27.66 13.71 12.68
C LYS A 120 -27.16 12.43 12.00
N LEU A 121 -26.13 12.59 11.19
CA LEU A 121 -25.43 11.47 10.59
C LEU A 121 -24.62 10.70 11.64
N SER A 122 -24.56 9.39 11.49
CA SER A 122 -23.67 8.53 12.27
C SER A 122 -22.41 8.18 11.46
N HIS A 123 -21.35 7.78 12.15
CA HIS A 123 -20.12 7.29 11.49
C HIS A 123 -20.40 6.11 10.54
N ARG A 124 -21.44 5.31 10.85
CA ARG A 124 -21.87 4.19 10.00
C ARG A 124 -22.46 4.68 8.67
N HIS A 125 -23.23 5.78 8.67
CA HIS A 125 -23.74 6.38 7.44
C HIS A 125 -22.60 6.90 6.55
N ILE A 126 -21.58 7.54 7.15
CA ILE A 126 -20.41 8.02 6.43
C ILE A 126 -19.60 6.86 5.83
N TRP A 127 -19.37 5.81 6.63
CA TRP A 127 -18.66 4.63 6.14
C TRP A 127 -19.40 3.94 4.99
N GLN A 128 -20.73 3.81 5.11
CA GLN A 128 -21.58 3.28 4.03
C GLN A 128 -21.50 4.16 2.77
N ALA A 129 -21.57 5.48 2.92
CA ALA A 129 -21.44 6.41 1.78
C ALA A 129 -20.09 6.25 1.09
N PHE A 130 -19.00 6.17 1.86
CA PHE A 130 -17.66 5.90 1.36
C PHE A 130 -17.60 4.60 0.56
N VAL A 131 -18.05 3.49 1.15
CA VAL A 131 -18.00 2.17 0.49
C VAL A 131 -18.87 2.14 -0.78
N GLN A 132 -20.08 2.69 -0.71
CA GLN A 132 -21.01 2.70 -1.84
C GLN A 132 -20.48 3.54 -3.02
N GLU A 133 -19.86 4.68 -2.75
CA GLU A 133 -19.30 5.55 -3.78
C GLU A 133 -18.01 4.98 -4.38
N SER A 134 -17.06 4.60 -3.51
CA SER A 134 -15.78 4.06 -3.96
C SER A 134 -15.93 2.77 -4.77
N THR A 135 -16.84 1.88 -4.35
CA THR A 135 -17.13 0.64 -5.10
C THR A 135 -17.63 0.95 -6.52
N ARG A 136 -18.55 1.91 -6.67
CA ARG A 136 -19.05 2.31 -7.99
C ARG A 136 -17.99 2.97 -8.86
N THR A 137 -17.20 3.85 -8.26
CA THR A 137 -16.15 4.59 -8.98
C THR A 137 -15.06 3.65 -9.48
N ILE A 138 -14.60 2.73 -8.64
CA ILE A 138 -13.56 1.75 -9.02
C ILE A 138 -14.11 0.74 -10.05
N ALA A 139 -15.33 0.23 -9.85
CA ALA A 139 -15.96 -0.70 -10.79
C ALA A 139 -16.22 -0.03 -12.16
N ALA A 140 -16.66 1.24 -12.17
CA ALA A 140 -16.85 2.00 -13.41
C ALA A 140 -15.53 2.25 -14.14
N SER A 141 -14.46 2.60 -13.41
CA SER A 141 -13.11 2.78 -13.98
C SER A 141 -12.58 1.47 -14.59
N ALA A 142 -12.84 0.35 -13.94
CA ALA A 142 -12.46 -0.98 -14.43
C ALA A 142 -13.42 -1.56 -15.49
N GLN A 143 -14.53 -0.89 -15.78
CA GLN A 143 -15.62 -1.38 -16.65
C GLN A 143 -16.21 -2.73 -16.19
N ILE A 144 -16.19 -3.00 -14.88
CA ILE A 144 -16.67 -4.25 -14.28
C ILE A 144 -18.09 -4.06 -13.75
N HIS A 145 -19.01 -4.92 -14.18
CA HIS A 145 -20.33 -5.04 -13.57
C HIS A 145 -20.23 -5.80 -12.25
N LEU A 146 -20.55 -5.14 -11.15
CA LEU A 146 -20.45 -5.75 -9.82
C LEU A 146 -21.78 -6.36 -9.38
N GLU A 147 -21.77 -7.65 -9.11
CA GLU A 147 -22.86 -8.42 -8.53
C GLU A 147 -22.43 -8.92 -7.14
N LEU A 148 -23.19 -8.56 -6.12
CA LEU A 148 -22.95 -8.92 -4.73
C LEU A 148 -24.10 -9.79 -4.23
N ASN A 149 -23.86 -10.68 -3.29
CA ASN A 149 -24.93 -11.41 -2.62
C ASN A 149 -25.84 -10.43 -1.85
N ASP A 150 -27.16 -10.65 -1.91
CA ASP A 150 -28.09 -9.82 -1.15
C ASP A 150 -28.07 -10.22 0.32
N GLY A 151 -28.21 -9.23 1.22
CA GLY A 151 -28.17 -9.48 2.67
C GLY A 151 -26.79 -9.35 3.32
N LEU A 152 -25.69 -9.20 2.55
CA LEU A 152 -24.36 -8.99 3.12
C LEU A 152 -24.29 -7.74 4.01
N ASP A 153 -23.59 -7.87 5.12
CA ASP A 153 -23.22 -6.72 5.94
C ASP A 153 -22.13 -5.87 5.25
N ILE A 154 -21.82 -4.70 5.81
CA ILE A 154 -20.86 -3.78 5.18
C ILE A 154 -19.44 -4.32 5.15
N ASN A 155 -19.04 -5.15 6.11
CA ASN A 155 -17.71 -5.74 6.15
C ASN A 155 -17.58 -6.85 5.10
N GLU A 156 -18.64 -7.60 4.89
CA GLU A 156 -18.72 -8.60 3.82
C GLU A 156 -18.73 -7.94 2.45
N VAL A 157 -19.48 -6.83 2.30
CA VAL A 157 -19.47 -6.03 1.05
C VAL A 157 -18.07 -5.52 0.73
N THR A 158 -17.33 -4.97 1.70
CA THR A 158 -15.95 -4.50 1.46
C THR A 158 -15.02 -5.62 1.07
N LYS A 159 -15.19 -6.81 1.67
CA LYS A 159 -14.40 -7.99 1.33
C LYS A 159 -14.68 -8.49 -0.09
N GLU A 160 -15.97 -8.63 -0.46
CA GLU A 160 -16.34 -9.02 -1.82
C GLU A 160 -15.93 -7.99 -2.86
N ALA A 161 -16.11 -6.69 -2.59
CA ALA A 161 -15.67 -5.62 -3.47
C ALA A 161 -14.15 -5.66 -3.69
N PHE A 162 -13.37 -5.88 -2.64
CA PHE A 162 -11.92 -6.03 -2.77
C PHE A 162 -11.54 -7.28 -3.57
N ASN A 163 -12.18 -8.41 -3.33
CA ASN A 163 -11.92 -9.64 -4.10
C ASN A 163 -12.22 -9.48 -5.60
N CYS A 164 -13.25 -8.69 -5.95
CA CYS A 164 -13.62 -8.49 -7.36
C CYS A 164 -12.83 -7.38 -8.05
N LEU A 165 -12.44 -6.33 -7.33
CA LEU A 165 -11.89 -5.09 -7.90
C LEU A 165 -10.42 -4.85 -7.53
N GLY A 166 -9.95 -5.44 -6.45
CA GLY A 166 -8.59 -5.29 -5.92
C GLY A 166 -7.71 -6.54 -6.12
N GLU A 167 -7.96 -7.34 -7.14
CA GLU A 167 -7.21 -8.55 -7.44
C GLU A 167 -5.70 -8.29 -7.47
N ASN A 168 -4.94 -9.07 -6.69
CA ASN A 168 -3.50 -8.91 -6.51
C ASN A 168 -3.03 -7.50 -6.09
N GLY A 169 -3.95 -6.65 -5.61
CA GLY A 169 -3.66 -5.26 -5.25
C GLY A 169 -3.38 -4.33 -6.43
N LEU A 170 -3.66 -4.75 -7.66
CA LEU A 170 -3.47 -3.93 -8.86
C LEU A 170 -4.35 -2.68 -8.84
N ILE A 171 -3.77 -1.54 -9.14
CA ILE A 171 -4.48 -0.28 -9.31
C ILE A 171 -4.76 -0.09 -10.81
N ARG A 172 -5.92 -0.55 -11.26
CA ARG A 172 -6.26 -0.61 -12.70
C ARG A 172 -6.21 0.72 -13.44
N THR A 173 -6.35 1.86 -12.75
CA THR A 173 -6.14 3.19 -13.35
C THR A 173 -4.71 3.46 -13.78
N ALA A 174 -3.74 2.69 -13.27
CA ALA A 174 -2.34 2.77 -13.67
C ALA A 174 -2.03 1.92 -14.90
N ASP A 175 -2.99 1.12 -15.37
CA ASP A 175 -2.78 0.26 -16.52
C ASP A 175 -2.41 1.08 -17.77
N GLN A 176 -1.33 0.67 -18.42
CA GLN A 176 -0.76 1.35 -19.59
C GLN A 176 -0.34 2.83 -19.36
N HIS A 177 -0.21 3.28 -18.10
CA HIS A 177 0.27 4.63 -17.84
C HIS A 177 1.72 4.80 -18.31
N SER A 178 1.94 5.87 -19.09
CA SER A 178 3.25 6.30 -19.57
C SER A 178 3.30 7.82 -19.60
N CYS A 179 4.36 8.39 -19.06
CA CYS A 179 4.60 9.84 -19.08
C CYS A 179 6.11 10.13 -19.11
N LEU A 180 6.50 11.38 -19.36
CA LEU A 180 7.89 11.80 -19.46
C LEU A 180 8.71 11.57 -18.16
N GLN A 181 8.05 11.41 -17.01
CA GLN A 181 8.73 11.16 -15.73
C GLN A 181 8.95 9.67 -15.45
N CYS A 182 8.10 8.80 -16.00
CA CYS A 182 8.17 7.37 -15.73
C CYS A 182 8.76 6.55 -16.88
N THR A 183 8.97 7.15 -18.05
CA THR A 183 9.59 6.53 -19.21
C THR A 183 10.63 7.45 -19.81
N GLN A 184 11.75 6.91 -20.23
CA GLN A 184 12.83 7.63 -20.91
C GLN A 184 13.11 6.97 -22.26
N LYS A 185 13.61 7.76 -23.23
CA LYS A 185 14.11 7.19 -24.48
C LYS A 185 15.27 6.25 -24.17
N TYR A 186 15.25 5.10 -24.81
CA TYR A 186 16.31 4.11 -24.68
C TYR A 186 17.63 4.68 -25.23
N LYS A 187 18.73 4.57 -24.49
CA LYS A 187 20.04 5.11 -24.89
C LYS A 187 21.05 4.04 -25.28
N ALA A 188 21.06 2.89 -24.59
CA ALA A 188 22.02 1.83 -24.88
C ALA A 188 21.60 0.47 -24.29
N THR A 189 21.84 -0.62 -25.03
CA THR A 189 21.62 -2.01 -24.59
C THR A 189 22.61 -2.46 -23.51
N SER A 190 23.75 -1.79 -23.37
CA SER A 190 24.82 -2.17 -22.45
C SER A 190 24.42 -2.16 -20.97
N ASP A 191 23.40 -1.39 -20.61
CA ASP A 191 22.93 -1.30 -19.22
C ASP A 191 22.23 -2.56 -18.71
N ILE A 192 21.51 -3.26 -19.59
CA ILE A 192 20.69 -4.42 -19.22
C ILE A 192 21.46 -5.70 -19.54
N ASN A 193 22.22 -5.71 -20.64
CA ASN A 193 22.96 -6.87 -21.16
C ASN A 193 24.46 -6.80 -20.86
N ASN A 194 24.89 -6.35 -19.67
CA ASN A 194 26.30 -6.45 -19.32
C ASN A 194 26.72 -7.93 -19.35
N ASN A 195 27.80 -8.25 -20.14
CA ASN A 195 28.31 -9.59 -20.36
C ASN A 195 28.87 -10.29 -19.10
N ALA A 196 28.91 -9.63 -17.95
CA ALA A 196 29.24 -10.21 -16.67
C ALA A 196 27.96 -10.63 -15.93
N ASP A 197 27.84 -11.89 -15.56
CA ASP A 197 26.73 -12.44 -14.83
C ASP A 197 26.86 -12.15 -13.32
N PRO A 198 25.88 -11.50 -12.66
CA PRO A 198 25.92 -11.30 -11.21
C PRO A 198 25.94 -12.63 -10.44
N ALA A 199 25.45 -13.73 -11.00
CA ALA A 199 25.53 -15.05 -10.38
C ALA A 199 26.98 -15.52 -10.21
N ALA A 200 27.82 -15.31 -11.21
CA ALA A 200 29.25 -15.66 -11.13
C ALA A 200 30.02 -14.88 -10.07
N VAL A 201 29.57 -13.65 -9.76
CA VAL A 201 30.18 -12.80 -8.73
C VAL A 201 29.69 -13.15 -7.33
N ALA A 202 28.42 -13.56 -7.18
CA ALA A 202 27.83 -13.92 -5.88
C ALA A 202 28.46 -15.19 -5.29
N GLU A 203 29.02 -16.09 -6.12
CA GLU A 203 29.74 -17.29 -5.67
C GLU A 203 31.14 -16.92 -5.06
N VAL A 204 31.78 -15.90 -5.59
CA VAL A 204 33.12 -15.46 -5.10
C VAL A 204 33.04 -14.77 -3.74
N ASP A 205 31.99 -13.99 -3.48
CA ASP A 205 31.79 -13.30 -2.19
C ASP A 205 31.53 -14.26 -1.02
N ASN A 206 31.04 -15.48 -1.28
CA ASN A 206 30.85 -16.50 -0.23
C ASN A 206 32.16 -17.19 0.21
N ASP A 207 33.19 -17.22 -0.65
CA ASP A 207 34.47 -17.89 -0.35
C ASP A 207 35.52 -16.96 0.31
N GLN A 208 35.30 -15.63 0.32
CA GLN A 208 36.27 -14.67 0.88
C GLN A 208 36.08 -14.31 2.36
N ALA A 209 35.37 -15.12 3.15
CA ALA A 209 35.19 -14.89 4.60
C ALA A 209 36.41 -15.28 5.45
N VAL A 210 37.61 -15.60 4.88
CA VAL A 210 38.82 -15.91 5.65
C VAL A 210 40.05 -15.32 4.97
N SER A 211 40.67 -14.35 5.66
CA SER A 211 42.08 -13.95 5.76
C SER A 211 42.46 -12.55 5.26
N PRO A 212 43.35 -11.86 6.00
CA PRO A 212 43.65 -10.46 5.83
C PRO A 212 44.96 -10.18 5.10
N MET A 213 45.01 -8.99 4.50
CA MET A 213 46.20 -8.19 4.21
C MET A 213 47.29 -8.74 3.27
N VAL A 214 47.46 -8.10 2.14
CA VAL A 214 48.80 -7.58 1.72
C VAL A 214 48.60 -6.36 0.80
N ASN A 215 49.32 -5.30 1.13
CA ASN A 215 49.55 -4.11 0.30
C ASN A 215 50.30 -4.44 -0.99
N SER A 216 49.90 -3.88 -2.13
CA SER A 216 50.87 -3.60 -3.21
C SER A 216 50.36 -2.48 -4.13
N GLU A 217 51.12 -1.53 -4.17
CA GLU A 217 51.52 -0.42 -5.02
C GLU A 217 50.84 -0.22 -6.38
N SER A 218 50.63 1.06 -6.63
CA SER A 218 50.26 1.73 -7.87
C SER A 218 51.08 1.29 -9.09
N SER A 219 50.39 0.91 -10.15
CA SER A 219 50.95 1.00 -11.51
C SER A 219 49.94 1.64 -12.44
N THR A 220 50.24 2.87 -12.82
CA THR A 220 49.64 3.59 -13.94
C THR A 220 49.97 2.84 -15.24
N SER A 221 48.96 2.32 -15.91
CA SER A 221 49.07 1.89 -17.30
C SER A 221 48.11 2.73 -18.16
N ASN A 222 48.73 3.46 -19.09
CA ASN A 222 48.07 4.15 -20.19
C ASN A 222 47.25 3.16 -21.01
N PHE A 223 45.97 3.41 -21.19
CA PHE A 223 45.14 2.74 -22.18
C PHE A 223 44.99 3.67 -23.37
N GLU A 224 45.62 3.27 -24.48
CA GLU A 224 45.36 3.82 -25.81
C GLU A 224 43.95 3.47 -26.25
N LEU A 225 43.22 4.49 -26.76
CA LEU A 225 41.93 4.36 -27.38
C LEU A 225 42.10 3.66 -28.75
N GLU A 226 41.69 2.42 -28.84
CA GLU A 226 41.41 1.81 -30.15
C GLU A 226 39.98 2.16 -30.57
N GLU A 227 39.86 3.07 -31.52
CA GLU A 227 38.67 3.24 -32.36
C GLU A 227 38.57 2.03 -33.30
N ASN A 228 37.47 1.32 -33.21
CA ASN A 228 36.68 0.70 -34.30
C ASN A 228 35.92 -0.53 -33.83
N VAL A 229 34.66 -0.35 -33.49
CA VAL A 229 33.61 -1.33 -33.84
C VAL A 229 32.38 -0.52 -34.20
N GLN A 230 32.15 -0.28 -35.47
CA GLN A 230 30.87 -0.02 -36.04
C GLN A 230 30.00 -1.28 -35.90
N SER A 231 29.21 -1.38 -34.84
CA SER A 231 28.07 -2.30 -34.77
C SER A 231 26.86 -1.53 -35.26
N ASP A 232 26.20 -2.04 -36.26
CA ASP A 232 24.93 -1.56 -36.81
C ASP A 232 23.90 -1.48 -35.69
N VAL A 233 23.75 -0.31 -35.10
CA VAL A 233 22.70 0.00 -34.17
C VAL A 233 21.46 0.26 -35.05
N ILE A 234 20.62 -0.74 -35.17
CA ILE A 234 19.23 -0.51 -35.61
C ILE A 234 18.61 0.32 -34.48
N GLU A 235 18.65 1.64 -34.62
CA GLU A 235 17.93 2.57 -33.75
C GLU A 235 16.44 2.32 -33.91
N ASN A 236 15.89 1.52 -33.02
CA ASN A 236 14.46 1.36 -32.85
C ASN A 236 13.99 2.65 -32.14
N GLU A 237 13.67 3.72 -32.92
CA GLU A 237 13.31 5.06 -32.42
C GLU A 237 12.13 5.08 -31.43
N SER A 238 11.46 3.93 -31.21
CA SER A 238 10.32 3.74 -30.33
C SER A 238 10.63 3.03 -28.99
N ALA A 239 11.85 2.56 -28.78
CA ALA A 239 12.18 1.84 -27.55
C ALA A 239 12.27 2.79 -26.35
N VAL A 240 11.51 2.51 -25.31
CA VAL A 240 11.48 3.28 -24.06
C VAL A 240 11.99 2.43 -22.91
N VAL A 241 12.66 3.09 -21.95
CA VAL A 241 13.09 2.49 -20.70
C VAL A 241 12.07 2.76 -19.63
N LYS A 242 11.68 1.72 -18.89
CA LYS A 242 10.72 1.77 -17.79
C LYS A 242 11.40 1.43 -16.47
N LEU A 243 11.14 2.22 -15.45
CA LEU A 243 11.59 1.96 -14.09
C LEU A 243 10.38 1.88 -13.16
N VAL A 244 10.44 0.99 -12.17
CA VAL A 244 9.49 0.96 -11.05
C VAL A 244 10.25 1.05 -9.74
N VAL A 245 9.60 1.66 -8.76
CA VAL A 245 10.10 1.80 -7.39
C VAL A 245 9.22 0.97 -6.48
N MET A 246 9.84 0.24 -5.58
CA MET A 246 9.15 -0.60 -4.61
C MET A 246 9.69 -0.34 -3.22
N ASP A 247 8.79 -0.14 -2.27
CA ASP A 247 9.13 0.05 -0.86
C ASP A 247 7.95 -0.31 0.04
N GLY A 248 8.26 -0.61 1.32
CA GLY A 248 7.33 -1.07 2.32
C GLY A 248 7.23 -0.18 3.56
N ILE A 249 6.02 -0.02 4.07
CA ILE A 249 5.75 0.67 5.33
C ILE A 249 5.02 -0.25 6.32
N VAL A 250 5.53 -0.31 7.57
CA VAL A 250 4.89 -1.10 8.63
C VAL A 250 3.67 -0.36 9.17
N MET A 251 2.49 -0.74 8.67
CA MET A 251 1.22 -0.16 9.08
C MET A 251 0.07 -1.15 8.95
N GLY A 252 -1.07 -0.82 9.52
CA GLY A 252 -2.29 -1.60 9.39
C GLY A 252 -2.70 -2.29 10.69
N PRO A 253 -3.75 -3.13 10.64
CA PRO A 253 -4.25 -3.84 11.81
C PRO A 253 -3.23 -4.83 12.35
N GLN A 254 -3.32 -5.08 13.64
CA GLN A 254 -2.54 -6.13 14.29
C GLN A 254 -3.13 -7.50 13.97
N HIS A 255 -2.28 -8.52 13.96
CA HIS A 255 -2.70 -9.91 13.82
C HIS A 255 -2.26 -10.76 15.01
N CYS A 256 -2.68 -12.04 15.06
CA CYS A 256 -2.45 -12.95 16.16
C CYS A 256 -0.97 -13.05 16.55
N ALA A 257 -0.70 -12.92 17.85
CA ALA A 257 0.67 -12.98 18.40
C ALA A 257 1.20 -14.41 18.55
N PHE A 258 0.37 -15.45 18.43
CA PHE A 258 0.76 -16.82 18.68
C PHE A 258 1.61 -17.41 17.55
N GLY A 259 2.80 -17.85 17.86
CA GLY A 259 3.68 -18.57 16.92
C GLY A 259 3.83 -17.86 15.55
N ASN A 260 3.50 -18.56 14.48
CA ASN A 260 3.48 -18.04 13.11
C ASN A 260 2.05 -17.73 12.61
N CYS A 261 1.06 -17.62 13.50
CA CYS A 261 -0.30 -17.33 13.13
C CYS A 261 -0.44 -15.91 12.57
N THR A 262 -1.07 -15.77 11.41
CA THR A 262 -1.34 -14.50 10.72
C THR A 262 -2.83 -14.16 10.73
N ALA A 263 -3.64 -14.97 11.43
CA ALA A 263 -5.08 -14.74 11.50
C ALA A 263 -5.42 -13.45 12.27
N GLU A 264 -6.55 -12.86 11.91
CA GLU A 264 -7.09 -11.65 12.51
C GLU A 264 -7.31 -11.81 14.03
N LEU A 265 -7.18 -10.71 14.78
CA LEU A 265 -7.48 -10.71 16.20
C LEU A 265 -8.98 -10.92 16.44
N ALA A 266 -9.34 -11.76 17.41
CA ALA A 266 -10.72 -11.91 17.88
C ALA A 266 -11.30 -10.58 18.41
N ASN A 267 -10.45 -9.72 18.95
CA ASN A 267 -10.78 -8.39 19.43
C ASN A 267 -9.67 -7.41 19.03
N THR A 268 -9.96 -6.52 18.09
CA THR A 268 -9.02 -5.48 17.61
C THR A 268 -8.73 -4.40 18.66
N ARG A 269 -9.54 -4.30 19.74
CA ARG A 269 -9.35 -3.35 20.83
C ARG A 269 -8.66 -4.01 22.01
N GLY A 270 -7.33 -4.19 21.91
CA GLY A 270 -6.52 -4.75 22.99
C GLY A 270 -6.51 -6.30 23.06
N GLY A 271 -7.07 -6.99 22.06
CA GLY A 271 -6.90 -8.42 21.88
C GLY A 271 -5.48 -8.76 21.44
N VAL A 272 -5.07 -10.01 21.65
CA VAL A 272 -3.72 -10.50 21.32
C VAL A 272 -3.78 -11.72 20.43
N PHE A 273 -4.87 -12.47 20.48
CA PHE A 273 -5.04 -13.73 19.79
C PHE A 273 -6.22 -13.68 18.79
N CYS A 274 -6.16 -14.51 17.76
CA CYS A 274 -7.30 -14.80 16.89
C CYS A 274 -8.34 -15.65 17.65
N SER A 275 -9.53 -15.83 17.06
CA SER A 275 -10.63 -16.57 17.70
C SER A 275 -10.22 -17.97 18.17
N ILE A 276 -9.43 -18.70 17.39
CA ILE A 276 -8.95 -20.04 17.73
C ILE A 276 -8.00 -19.99 18.93
N HIS A 277 -7.00 -19.13 18.87
CA HIS A 277 -6.00 -19.03 19.94
C HIS A 277 -6.53 -18.33 21.20
N GLU A 278 -7.54 -17.49 21.11
CA GLU A 278 -8.23 -16.92 22.28
C GLU A 278 -8.99 -18.02 23.05
N ILE A 279 -9.64 -18.96 22.35
CA ILE A 279 -10.27 -20.13 23.00
C ILE A 279 -9.21 -20.99 23.71
N GLN A 280 -8.06 -21.21 23.06
CA GLN A 280 -7.03 -22.10 23.60
C GLN A 280 -6.18 -21.48 24.73
N TYR A 281 -5.86 -20.20 24.62
CA TYR A 281 -4.87 -19.51 25.46
C TYR A 281 -5.42 -18.28 26.17
N GLY A 282 -6.62 -17.81 25.85
CA GLY A 282 -7.19 -16.57 26.40
C GLY A 282 -7.33 -16.59 27.94
N ALA A 283 -7.58 -17.75 28.54
CA ALA A 283 -7.67 -17.91 29.98
C ALA A 283 -6.31 -18.26 30.66
N LYS A 284 -5.24 -18.47 29.87
CA LYS A 284 -3.92 -18.86 30.38
C LYS A 284 -2.98 -17.66 30.54
N CYS A 285 -1.93 -17.88 31.33
CA CYS A 285 -0.82 -16.94 31.47
C CYS A 285 -0.18 -16.68 30.11
N ARG A 286 0.07 -15.41 29.80
CA ARG A 286 0.63 -14.98 28.49
C ARG A 286 2.16 -14.98 28.45
N VAL A 287 2.83 -15.49 29.47
CA VAL A 287 4.27 -15.79 29.39
C VAL A 287 4.44 -17.05 28.54
N ILE A 288 5.33 -17.03 27.57
CA ILE A 288 5.53 -18.14 26.62
C ILE A 288 5.99 -19.38 27.38
N GLY A 289 5.31 -20.50 27.10
CA GLY A 289 5.57 -21.78 27.78
C GLY A 289 4.80 -21.99 29.10
N CYS A 290 4.12 -20.96 29.62
CA CYS A 290 3.32 -21.10 30.84
C CYS A 290 1.87 -21.52 30.50
N LEU A 291 1.42 -22.64 31.06
CA LEU A 291 0.06 -23.16 30.86
C LEU A 291 -0.89 -22.88 32.05
N SER A 292 -0.40 -22.25 33.11
CA SER A 292 -1.19 -21.91 34.30
C SER A 292 -2.28 -20.88 33.96
N SER A 293 -3.40 -20.94 34.68
CA SER A 293 -4.48 -19.96 34.52
C SER A 293 -4.04 -18.56 34.93
N LYS A 294 -4.49 -17.55 34.21
CA LYS A 294 -4.25 -16.15 34.57
C LYS A 294 -5.08 -15.72 35.77
N VAL A 295 -4.56 -14.77 36.53
CA VAL A 295 -5.26 -14.12 37.65
C VAL A 295 -6.24 -13.09 37.09
N ASN A 296 -7.44 -13.02 37.65
CA ASN A 296 -8.44 -12.04 37.25
C ASN A 296 -7.87 -10.60 37.27
N GLY A 297 -8.16 -9.83 36.21
CA GLY A 297 -7.64 -8.47 36.03
C GLY A 297 -6.18 -8.40 35.55
N THR A 298 -5.51 -9.55 35.33
CA THR A 298 -4.13 -9.60 34.83
C THR A 298 -4.03 -10.45 33.57
N GLN A 299 -2.87 -10.41 32.91
CA GLN A 299 -2.55 -11.31 31.78
C GLN A 299 -1.55 -12.40 32.18
N ALA A 300 -1.30 -12.56 33.47
CA ALA A 300 -0.31 -13.49 34.02
C ALA A 300 -0.89 -14.36 35.15
N CYS A 301 -0.27 -15.52 35.43
CA CYS A 301 -0.55 -16.33 36.62
C CYS A 301 0.11 -15.73 37.85
N HIS A 302 -0.11 -16.33 39.02
CA HIS A 302 0.49 -15.87 40.28
C HIS A 302 2.03 -15.78 40.22
N GLN A 303 2.69 -16.74 39.59
CA GLN A 303 4.16 -16.75 39.44
C GLN A 303 4.69 -15.62 38.57
N HIS A 304 3.96 -15.26 37.50
CA HIS A 304 4.39 -14.25 36.53
C HIS A 304 3.71 -12.89 36.71
N LYS A 305 3.03 -12.67 37.84
CA LYS A 305 2.33 -11.42 38.15
C LYS A 305 3.29 -10.21 38.16
N ALA A 306 4.52 -10.42 38.66
CA ALA A 306 5.53 -9.35 38.68
C ALA A 306 5.93 -8.89 37.26
N GLU A 307 6.05 -9.82 36.30
CA GLU A 307 6.35 -9.52 34.92
C GLU A 307 5.22 -8.73 34.26
N TRP A 308 3.96 -9.12 34.52
CA TRP A 308 2.81 -8.34 34.05
C TRP A 308 2.80 -6.93 34.63
N SER A 309 3.01 -6.79 35.94
CA SER A 309 3.05 -5.47 36.60
C SER A 309 4.17 -4.58 36.02
N LYS A 310 5.36 -5.16 35.77
CA LYS A 310 6.47 -4.45 35.11
C LYS A 310 6.09 -4.01 33.68
N TYR A 311 5.47 -4.90 32.90
CA TYR A 311 4.97 -4.60 31.57
C TYR A 311 3.92 -3.48 31.61
N GLU A 312 2.89 -3.62 32.45
CA GLU A 312 1.82 -2.63 32.61
C GLU A 312 2.39 -1.28 33.03
N PHE A 313 3.31 -1.26 34.01
CA PHE A 313 3.98 -0.05 34.44
C PHE A 313 4.74 0.63 33.29
N SER A 314 5.55 -0.12 32.53
CA SER A 314 6.35 0.42 31.43
C SER A 314 5.53 0.92 30.23
N HIS A 315 4.25 0.50 30.11
CA HIS A 315 3.36 0.86 29.00
C HIS A 315 2.25 1.84 29.40
N LYS A 316 2.19 2.29 30.65
CA LYS A 316 1.25 3.35 31.07
C LYS A 316 1.57 4.67 30.34
N PRO A 317 0.57 5.36 29.77
CA PRO A 317 0.79 6.64 29.06
C PRO A 317 1.39 7.74 29.97
N ALA A 318 1.08 7.68 31.28
CA ALA A 318 1.53 8.67 32.27
C ALA A 318 3.01 8.57 32.66
N ILE A 319 3.75 7.58 32.22
CA ILE A 319 5.16 7.41 32.55
C ILE A 319 6.04 8.19 31.56
N TYR A 320 7.17 8.69 32.04
CA TYR A 320 8.12 9.48 31.25
C TYR A 320 8.53 8.82 29.94
N SER A 321 8.74 7.50 29.89
CA SER A 321 8.98 6.74 28.66
C SER A 321 7.75 6.66 27.75
N GLY A 322 6.54 6.68 28.33
CA GLY A 322 5.28 6.78 27.59
C GLY A 322 5.09 8.19 27.02
N MET A 323 5.37 9.21 27.82
CA MET A 323 5.36 10.60 27.34
C MET A 323 6.41 10.86 26.25
N LYS A 324 7.63 10.34 26.40
CA LYS A 324 8.65 10.42 25.33
C LYS A 324 8.18 9.79 24.01
N ARG A 325 7.43 8.69 24.05
CA ARG A 325 6.87 8.07 22.83
C ARG A 325 5.76 8.92 22.21
N VAL A 326 4.92 9.54 23.03
CA VAL A 326 3.83 10.42 22.57
C VAL A 326 4.37 11.77 22.07
N LEU A 327 5.41 12.28 22.74
CA LEU A 327 6.04 13.57 22.43
C LEU A 327 7.14 13.48 21.36
N ARG A 328 7.54 12.25 20.95
CA ARG A 328 8.46 12.08 19.83
C ARG A 328 7.74 12.49 18.55
N ARG A 329 7.95 13.74 18.17
CA ARG A 329 7.44 14.25 16.89
C ARG A 329 8.19 13.54 15.76
N PRO A 330 7.49 12.99 14.76
CA PRO A 330 8.13 12.62 13.52
C PRO A 330 8.82 13.88 12.98
N GLY A 331 10.14 13.83 12.78
CA GLY A 331 10.89 14.97 12.27
C GLY A 331 11.67 15.82 13.29
N GLU A 332 11.75 15.47 14.58
CA GLU A 332 12.82 16.00 15.41
C GLU A 332 14.16 15.52 14.85
N ASN A 333 14.77 16.36 14.02
CA ASN A 333 16.13 16.18 13.53
C ASN A 333 17.06 16.13 14.75
N ILE A 334 17.49 14.94 15.13
CA ILE A 334 18.72 14.79 15.89
C ILE A 334 19.80 15.30 14.94
N PRO A 335 20.58 16.34 15.30
CA PRO A 335 21.63 16.85 14.42
C PRO A 335 22.47 15.66 13.94
N TRP A 336 22.55 15.50 12.62
CA TRP A 336 23.37 14.46 12.03
C TRP A 336 24.82 14.66 12.47
N GLN A 337 25.38 13.70 13.18
CA GLN A 337 26.80 13.67 13.52
C GLN A 337 27.48 12.64 12.61
N PRO A 338 28.57 13.04 11.93
CA PRO A 338 29.36 12.09 11.14
C PRO A 338 29.76 10.89 11.98
N ALA A 339 29.72 9.68 11.39
CA ALA A 339 30.06 8.44 12.08
C ALA A 339 31.50 8.43 12.67
N THR A 340 32.37 9.30 12.17
CA THR A 340 33.74 9.49 12.63
C THR A 340 33.87 10.20 13.99
N GLU A 341 32.82 10.86 14.47
CA GLU A 341 32.83 11.55 15.77
C GLU A 341 32.11 10.78 16.89
N ARG A 342 31.64 9.58 16.61
CA ARG A 342 31.19 8.68 17.69
C ARG A 342 32.41 8.19 18.45
N VAL A 343 32.86 9.01 19.38
CA VAL A 343 33.75 8.55 20.46
C VAL A 343 33.03 7.38 21.11
N SER A 344 33.59 6.18 20.99
CA SER A 344 33.15 5.01 21.71
C SER A 344 33.17 5.40 23.20
N GLN A 345 31.99 5.63 23.77
CA GLN A 345 31.88 5.69 25.21
C GLN A 345 32.38 4.33 25.73
N PRO A 346 33.19 4.32 26.81
CA PRO A 346 33.67 3.07 27.37
C PRO A 346 32.45 2.17 27.59
N HIS A 347 32.56 0.94 27.11
CA HIS A 347 31.53 -0.08 27.37
C HIS A 347 31.28 -0.10 28.89
N ASP A 348 30.11 0.38 29.29
CA ASP A 348 29.54 -0.02 30.56
C ASP A 348 29.46 -1.56 30.49
N GLU A 349 29.97 -2.20 31.52
CA GLU A 349 29.91 -3.65 31.66
C GLU A 349 28.50 -4.14 31.29
N PRO A 350 28.36 -5.20 30.49
CA PRO A 350 27.06 -5.70 30.11
C PRO A 350 26.25 -5.94 31.37
N ALA A 351 25.16 -5.16 31.54
CA ALA A 351 24.22 -5.41 32.61
C ALA A 351 23.83 -6.90 32.56
N PRO A 352 23.81 -7.61 33.68
CA PRO A 352 23.59 -9.04 33.68
C PRO A 352 22.35 -9.33 32.84
N ASP A 353 22.46 -10.31 31.93
CA ASP A 353 21.39 -10.76 31.04
C ASP A 353 20.13 -11.02 31.84
N ILE A 354 19.31 -10.00 32.05
CA ILE A 354 17.95 -10.14 32.53
C ILE A 354 17.22 -10.82 31.38
N GLN A 355 17.14 -12.16 31.43
CA GLN A 355 16.31 -12.95 30.54
C GLN A 355 14.90 -12.35 30.57
N THR A 356 14.62 -11.44 29.64
CA THR A 356 13.28 -10.92 29.47
C THR A 356 12.43 -12.05 28.94
N SER A 357 11.59 -12.63 29.83
CA SER A 357 10.69 -13.71 29.43
C SER A 357 9.88 -13.25 28.22
N LYS A 358 9.97 -14.02 27.15
CA LYS A 358 9.17 -13.78 25.94
C LYS A 358 7.68 -13.94 26.32
N ASN A 359 6.86 -12.98 25.95
CA ASN A 359 5.45 -12.96 26.34
C ASN A 359 4.53 -12.45 25.23
N TYR A 360 3.23 -12.76 25.38
CA TYR A 360 2.12 -12.30 24.53
C TYR A 360 1.28 -11.23 25.22
N PHE A 361 1.86 -10.31 25.97
CA PHE A 361 1.11 -9.26 26.67
C PHE A 361 0.50 -8.23 25.71
N SER A 362 1.05 -8.09 24.53
CA SER A 362 0.46 -7.30 23.44
C SER A 362 0.63 -7.99 22.10
N ALA A 363 -0.28 -7.71 21.18
CA ALA A 363 -0.10 -8.05 19.77
C ALA A 363 0.87 -7.05 19.16
N LYS A 364 2.16 -7.40 19.07
CA LYS A 364 3.23 -6.55 18.51
C LYS A 364 3.43 -6.75 17.01
N ARG A 365 2.52 -7.47 16.34
CA ARG A 365 2.66 -7.82 14.93
C ARG A 365 1.73 -6.97 14.10
N PHE A 366 2.32 -6.23 13.19
CA PHE A 366 1.63 -5.40 12.20
C PHE A 366 1.93 -5.94 10.81
N TYR A 367 1.03 -5.70 9.88
CA TYR A 367 1.32 -5.92 8.48
C TYR A 367 2.35 -4.90 8.00
N CYS A 368 3.20 -5.30 7.05
CA CYS A 368 3.95 -4.41 6.19
C CYS A 368 3.15 -4.23 4.89
N VAL A 369 2.85 -3.00 4.55
CA VAL A 369 2.23 -2.65 3.26
C VAL A 369 3.36 -2.39 2.29
N GLU A 370 3.39 -3.15 1.22
CA GLU A 370 4.37 -3.04 0.14
C GLU A 370 3.70 -2.42 -1.08
N THR A 371 4.33 -1.44 -1.70
CA THR A 371 3.80 -0.72 -2.86
C THR A 371 4.79 -0.74 -4.02
N ILE A 372 4.26 -0.79 -5.23
CA ILE A 372 5.00 -0.61 -6.48
C ILE A 372 4.48 0.65 -7.15
N CYS A 373 5.37 1.61 -7.40
CA CYS A 373 5.07 2.88 -8.05
C CYS A 373 5.90 3.08 -9.30
N ALA A 374 5.37 3.78 -10.27
CA ALA A 374 6.16 4.42 -11.31
C ALA A 374 6.92 5.63 -10.71
N PRO A 375 8.05 6.08 -11.29
CA PRO A 375 8.81 7.23 -10.80
C PRO A 375 8.02 8.53 -10.69
N CYS A 376 6.95 8.66 -11.45
CA CYS A 376 6.03 9.79 -11.41
C CYS A 376 5.03 9.76 -10.24
N GLY A 377 5.09 8.74 -9.36
CA GLY A 377 4.19 8.59 -8.23
C GLY A 377 2.88 7.84 -8.52
N VAL A 378 2.65 7.40 -9.78
CA VAL A 378 1.50 6.55 -10.12
C VAL A 378 1.69 5.17 -9.49
N ILE A 379 0.72 4.74 -8.69
CA ILE A 379 0.79 3.45 -7.98
C ILE A 379 0.29 2.35 -8.92
N ILE A 380 1.13 1.35 -9.12
CA ILE A 380 0.85 0.20 -10.00
C ILE A 380 0.13 -0.90 -9.23
N ALA A 381 0.70 -1.27 -8.08
CA ALA A 381 0.18 -2.35 -7.25
C ALA A 381 0.59 -2.18 -5.78
N TRP A 382 -0.11 -2.90 -4.91
CA TRP A 382 0.25 -3.01 -3.51
C TRP A 382 -0.09 -4.40 -2.96
N THR A 383 0.59 -4.78 -1.90
CA THR A 383 0.29 -5.99 -1.14
C THR A 383 0.54 -5.78 0.35
N LYS A 384 0.21 -6.77 1.16
CA LYS A 384 0.55 -6.78 2.59
C LYS A 384 1.32 -8.04 2.96
N PHE A 385 2.40 -7.85 3.68
CA PHE A 385 3.15 -8.95 4.28
C PHE A 385 2.79 -9.09 5.75
N ASP A 386 2.57 -10.32 6.21
CA ASP A 386 2.19 -10.63 7.59
C ASP A 386 3.32 -10.37 8.59
N LYS A 387 4.55 -10.26 8.10
CA LYS A 387 5.77 -9.99 8.86
C LYS A 387 6.55 -8.89 8.16
N SER A 388 7.73 -8.59 8.71
CA SER A 388 8.66 -7.72 8.01
C SER A 388 8.92 -8.22 6.58
N GLU A 389 9.14 -7.29 5.71
CA GLU A 389 9.59 -7.44 4.35
C GLU A 389 10.72 -8.47 4.21
N SER A 390 10.53 -9.48 3.38
CA SER A 390 11.55 -10.47 3.09
C SER A 390 11.82 -10.53 1.59
N PRO A 391 13.07 -10.78 1.16
CA PRO A 391 13.44 -10.84 -0.26
C PRO A 391 12.59 -11.83 -1.06
N THR A 392 12.24 -12.98 -0.45
CA THR A 392 11.39 -13.99 -1.10
C THR A 392 9.96 -13.46 -1.31
N GLN A 393 9.38 -12.74 -0.34
CA GLN A 393 8.04 -12.17 -0.49
C GLN A 393 8.03 -11.06 -1.55
N ILE A 394 9.08 -10.24 -1.60
CA ILE A 394 9.29 -9.22 -2.62
C ILE A 394 9.30 -9.88 -4.01
N LEU A 395 10.14 -10.89 -4.23
CA LEU A 395 10.22 -11.59 -5.51
C LEU A 395 8.89 -12.22 -5.91
N ASN A 396 8.20 -12.88 -4.97
CA ASN A 396 6.88 -13.47 -5.24
C ASN A 396 5.84 -12.40 -5.62
N PHE A 397 5.88 -11.24 -4.98
CA PHE A 397 4.98 -10.14 -5.32
C PHE A 397 5.29 -9.57 -6.71
N LEU A 398 6.56 -9.31 -7.02
CA LEU A 398 6.98 -8.86 -8.36
C LEU A 398 6.58 -9.86 -9.45
N GLU A 399 6.81 -11.16 -9.24
CA GLU A 399 6.43 -12.22 -10.19
C GLU A 399 4.90 -12.31 -10.36
N SER A 400 4.12 -12.00 -9.32
CA SER A 400 2.65 -11.99 -9.42
C SER A 400 2.11 -10.81 -10.25
N ILE A 401 2.83 -9.67 -10.25
CA ILE A 401 2.44 -8.48 -11.01
C ILE A 401 2.98 -8.55 -12.45
N TYR A 402 4.24 -8.95 -12.63
CA TYR A 402 4.93 -8.95 -13.92
C TYR A 402 5.07 -10.39 -14.47
N GLN A 403 3.94 -10.94 -14.93
CA GLN A 403 3.83 -12.35 -15.32
C GLN A 403 4.47 -12.66 -16.68
N THR A 404 4.54 -11.69 -17.59
CA THR A 404 5.11 -11.86 -18.94
C THR A 404 6.38 -11.03 -19.11
N GLU A 405 7.25 -11.42 -20.05
CA GLU A 405 8.50 -10.69 -20.33
C GLU A 405 8.24 -9.24 -20.74
N GLU A 406 7.20 -8.99 -21.53
CA GLU A 406 6.83 -7.66 -22.04
C GLU A 406 6.28 -6.74 -20.94
N SER A 407 5.71 -7.32 -19.87
CA SER A 407 5.18 -6.55 -18.74
C SER A 407 6.29 -6.09 -17.79
N ARG A 408 7.46 -6.73 -17.81
CA ARG A 408 8.55 -6.44 -16.87
C ARG A 408 9.19 -5.09 -17.15
N PRO A 409 9.49 -4.31 -16.10
CA PRO A 409 10.26 -3.07 -16.25
C PRO A 409 11.74 -3.36 -16.45
N ASP A 410 12.46 -2.44 -17.11
CA ASP A 410 13.90 -2.54 -17.31
C ASP A 410 14.67 -2.38 -16.00
N TYR A 411 14.15 -1.58 -15.08
CA TYR A 411 14.74 -1.37 -13.76
C TYR A 411 13.72 -1.53 -12.65
N ILE A 412 14.12 -2.21 -11.58
CA ILE A 412 13.35 -2.36 -10.34
C ILE A 412 14.17 -1.78 -9.20
N CYS A 413 13.71 -0.66 -8.67
CA CYS A 413 14.35 0.06 -7.59
C CYS A 413 13.78 -0.40 -6.24
N ILE A 414 14.63 -0.93 -5.35
CA ILE A 414 14.25 -1.47 -4.04
C ILE A 414 15.31 -1.08 -3.02
N ASP A 415 14.92 -0.66 -1.80
CA ASP A 415 15.85 -0.34 -0.70
C ASP A 415 16.95 -1.41 -0.51
N LYS A 416 16.58 -2.69 -0.53
CA LYS A 416 17.49 -3.84 -0.33
C LYS A 416 17.74 -4.64 -1.61
N ALA A 417 17.83 -3.98 -2.76
CA ALA A 417 17.97 -4.65 -4.05
C ALA A 417 19.10 -5.68 -4.10
N CYS A 418 20.24 -5.41 -3.46
CA CYS A 418 21.37 -6.35 -3.42
C CYS A 418 21.01 -7.67 -2.69
N VAL A 419 20.20 -7.60 -1.63
CA VAL A 419 19.74 -8.79 -0.89
C VAL A 419 18.69 -9.55 -1.71
N VAL A 420 17.79 -8.81 -2.37
CA VAL A 420 16.77 -9.38 -3.27
C VAL A 420 17.45 -10.09 -4.44
N LEU A 421 18.46 -9.47 -5.07
CA LEU A 421 19.22 -10.06 -6.16
C LEU A 421 19.95 -11.35 -5.74
N ARG A 422 20.65 -11.34 -4.59
CA ARG A 422 21.28 -12.58 -4.04
C ARG A 422 20.24 -13.69 -3.83
N THR A 423 19.09 -13.35 -3.31
CA THR A 423 17.99 -14.32 -3.11
C THR A 423 17.47 -14.84 -4.46
N ALA A 424 17.32 -13.97 -5.46
CA ALA A 424 16.89 -14.36 -6.80
C ALA A 424 17.90 -15.31 -7.47
N ILE A 425 19.19 -15.07 -7.29
CA ILE A 425 20.26 -15.96 -7.77
C ILE A 425 20.18 -17.31 -7.06
N THR A 426 20.12 -17.31 -5.73
CA THR A 426 20.13 -18.53 -4.92
C THR A 426 18.90 -19.42 -5.16
N ASN A 427 17.72 -18.84 -5.38
CA ASN A 427 16.50 -19.60 -5.62
C ASN A 427 16.23 -19.88 -7.12
N GLY A 428 17.13 -19.45 -8.01
CA GLY A 428 17.03 -19.66 -9.45
C GLY A 428 16.03 -18.75 -10.18
N SER A 429 15.35 -17.82 -9.50
CA SER A 429 14.41 -16.91 -10.16
C SER A 429 15.13 -15.88 -11.03
N TRP A 430 16.40 -15.57 -10.72
CA TRP A 430 17.24 -14.71 -11.56
C TRP A 430 17.32 -15.24 -12.99
N GLU A 431 17.82 -16.47 -13.17
CA GLU A 431 17.98 -17.10 -14.48
C GLU A 431 16.65 -17.32 -15.20
N ARG A 432 15.63 -17.71 -14.46
CA ARG A 432 14.32 -18.08 -15.01
C ARG A 432 13.49 -16.87 -15.42
N VAL A 433 13.57 -15.75 -14.67
CA VAL A 433 12.61 -14.65 -14.79
C VAL A 433 13.28 -13.33 -15.16
N TRP A 434 14.32 -12.89 -14.41
CA TRP A 434 14.73 -11.49 -14.39
C TRP A 434 15.95 -11.17 -15.27
N LYS A 435 16.89 -12.08 -15.42
CA LYS A 435 18.19 -11.86 -16.08
C LYS A 435 18.13 -11.18 -17.45
N LYS A 436 17.11 -11.51 -18.25
CA LYS A 436 16.97 -11.00 -19.62
C LYS A 436 16.21 -9.67 -19.71
N THR A 437 15.44 -9.33 -18.69
CA THR A 437 14.47 -8.24 -18.79
C THR A 437 14.72 -7.11 -17.82
N SER A 438 15.28 -7.38 -16.63
CA SER A 438 15.25 -6.41 -15.55
C SER A 438 16.56 -6.34 -14.78
N ARG A 439 16.94 -5.14 -14.36
CA ARG A 439 18.03 -4.90 -13.43
C ARG A 439 17.50 -4.41 -12.09
N PHE A 440 17.97 -5.00 -10.99
CA PHE A 440 17.65 -4.54 -9.64
C PHE A 440 18.64 -3.44 -9.23
N ILE A 441 18.12 -2.29 -8.79
CA ILE A 441 18.91 -1.16 -8.30
C ILE A 441 18.46 -0.75 -6.91
N VAL A 442 19.37 -0.24 -6.10
CA VAL A 442 19.03 0.31 -4.77
C VAL A 442 18.43 1.70 -4.94
N ASP A 443 17.51 2.09 -4.05
CA ASP A 443 17.07 3.48 -3.98
C ASP A 443 18.26 4.39 -3.61
N SER A 444 18.33 5.54 -4.24
CA SER A 444 19.44 6.48 -4.09
C SER A 444 19.56 7.09 -2.68
N TYR A 445 18.46 7.17 -1.92
CA TYR A 445 18.46 7.64 -0.54
C TYR A 445 19.11 6.62 0.41
N HIS A 446 18.82 5.32 0.19
CA HIS A 446 19.33 4.23 1.01
C HIS A 446 20.73 3.74 0.59
N TYR A 447 21.12 3.97 -0.65
CA TYR A 447 22.40 3.48 -1.21
C TYR A 447 23.64 3.88 -0.39
N ILE A 448 23.64 5.07 0.20
CA ILE A 448 24.72 5.55 1.07
C ILE A 448 24.92 4.71 2.34
N ASN A 449 23.90 3.97 2.76
CA ASN A 449 23.93 3.12 3.94
C ASN A 449 24.38 1.68 3.62
N HIS A 450 24.56 1.35 2.34
CA HIS A 450 25.01 0.04 1.92
C HIS A 450 26.52 -0.10 2.14
N ARG A 451 26.96 -1.35 2.29
CA ARG A 451 28.37 -1.62 2.56
C ARG A 451 29.23 -1.29 1.32
N ALA A 452 30.29 -0.52 1.53
CA ALA A 452 31.19 -0.12 0.47
C ALA A 452 32.02 -1.29 -0.09
N ASP A 453 32.21 -2.37 0.69
CA ASP A 453 32.90 -3.59 0.30
C ASP A 453 32.01 -4.62 -0.41
N ASP A 454 30.69 -4.41 -0.44
CA ASP A 454 29.77 -5.27 -1.18
C ASP A 454 29.90 -5.02 -2.69
N TYR A 455 30.70 -5.85 -3.35
CA TYR A 455 30.97 -5.73 -4.79
C TYR A 455 29.70 -5.90 -5.64
N LEU A 456 28.82 -6.86 -5.30
CA LEU A 456 27.57 -7.07 -6.02
C LEU A 456 26.67 -5.81 -5.94
N CYS A 457 26.58 -5.22 -4.74
CA CYS A 457 25.80 -4.00 -4.54
C CYS A 457 26.37 -2.84 -5.37
N ARG A 458 27.69 -2.62 -5.32
CA ARG A 458 28.34 -1.50 -6.04
C ARG A 458 28.24 -1.64 -7.56
N LYS A 459 28.45 -2.84 -8.08
CA LYS A 459 28.51 -3.09 -9.52
C LYS A 459 27.13 -3.20 -10.15
N TRP A 460 26.22 -3.94 -9.50
CA TRP A 460 24.94 -4.31 -10.11
C TRP A 460 23.74 -3.49 -9.62
N CYS A 461 23.80 -3.05 -8.36
CA CYS A 461 22.66 -2.37 -7.74
C CYS A 461 22.88 -0.86 -7.55
N ASN A 462 23.96 -0.29 -8.10
CA ASN A 462 24.22 1.14 -8.04
C ASN A 462 23.16 1.91 -8.83
N PRO A 463 22.41 2.85 -8.19
CA PRO A 463 21.35 3.61 -8.87
C PRO A 463 21.89 4.73 -9.78
N ALA A 464 23.16 5.12 -9.63
CA ALA A 464 23.74 6.25 -10.36
C ALA A 464 25.25 6.09 -10.57
N PRO A 465 25.70 5.08 -11.35
CA PRO A 465 27.12 4.95 -11.67
C PRO A 465 27.55 6.12 -12.57
N LEU A 466 28.65 6.77 -12.21
CA LEU A 466 29.21 7.92 -12.94
C LEU A 466 30.28 7.52 -13.96
N ASP A 467 30.53 6.25 -14.14
CA ASP A 467 31.51 5.68 -15.07
C ASP A 467 30.98 5.46 -16.49
N GLY A 468 29.75 5.90 -16.75
CA GLY A 468 29.07 5.71 -18.03
C GLY A 468 28.47 4.32 -18.24
N SER A 469 28.53 3.42 -17.24
CA SER A 469 28.00 2.06 -17.34
C SER A 469 26.49 1.96 -17.31
N ALA A 470 25.76 3.05 -16.97
CA ALA A 470 24.30 3.09 -16.90
C ALA A 470 23.74 4.38 -17.55
N PRO A 471 23.86 4.54 -18.88
CA PRO A 471 23.40 5.74 -19.60
C PRO A 471 21.89 5.93 -19.56
N ASN A 472 21.12 4.88 -19.25
CA ASN A 472 19.67 4.95 -19.07
C ASN A 472 19.23 5.43 -17.67
N LEU A 473 20.13 5.37 -16.68
CA LEU A 473 19.85 5.83 -15.31
C LEU A 473 20.42 7.22 -15.03
N VAL A 474 21.52 7.59 -15.70
CA VAL A 474 22.24 8.85 -15.49
C VAL A 474 22.28 9.63 -16.81
N ILE A 475 21.76 10.86 -16.75
CA ILE A 475 21.76 11.81 -17.87
C ILE A 475 22.91 12.78 -17.66
N ALA A 476 23.83 12.84 -18.63
CA ALA A 476 24.87 13.88 -18.68
C ALA A 476 24.32 15.08 -19.49
N GLU A 477 24.25 16.25 -18.87
CA GLU A 477 23.87 17.52 -19.50
C GLU A 477 25.01 18.51 -19.36
N THR A 478 25.12 19.43 -20.31
CA THR A 478 26.08 20.53 -20.21
C THR A 478 25.35 21.78 -19.71
N ASP A 479 25.87 22.36 -18.62
CA ASP A 479 25.33 23.60 -18.07
C ASP A 479 25.63 24.81 -18.98
N THR A 480 25.10 25.96 -18.63
CA THR A 480 25.29 27.22 -19.38
C THR A 480 26.76 27.70 -19.39
N GLN A 481 27.61 27.11 -18.57
CA GLN A 481 29.05 27.43 -18.46
C GLN A 481 29.95 26.39 -19.16
N GLY A 482 29.34 25.35 -19.77
CA GLY A 482 30.08 24.30 -20.47
C GLY A 482 30.54 23.12 -19.58
N HIS A 483 30.12 23.08 -18.30
CA HIS A 483 30.45 21.99 -17.41
C HIS A 483 29.44 20.84 -17.57
N VAL A 484 29.93 19.60 -17.50
CA VAL A 484 29.07 18.41 -17.51
C VAL A 484 28.43 18.24 -16.14
N VAL A 485 27.11 18.23 -16.08
CA VAL A 485 26.29 17.99 -14.90
C VAL A 485 25.55 16.67 -15.08
N TYR A 486 25.62 15.81 -14.06
CA TYR A 486 24.93 14.52 -14.08
C TYR A 486 23.61 14.62 -13.34
N LYS A 487 22.52 14.20 -14.00
CA LYS A 487 21.18 14.11 -13.43
C LYS A 487 20.70 12.67 -13.43
N ARG A 488 19.87 12.32 -12.45
CA ARG A 488 19.17 11.05 -12.48
C ARG A 488 18.03 11.09 -13.50
N ALA A 489 17.89 10.01 -14.28
CA ALA A 489 16.84 9.91 -15.28
C ALA A 489 15.45 9.69 -14.63
N PHE A 490 15.43 9.10 -13.43
CA PHE A 490 14.20 8.72 -12.75
C PHE A 490 14.19 9.14 -11.27
N ASN A 491 13.00 9.41 -10.74
CA ASN A 491 12.78 9.58 -9.30
C ASN A 491 12.72 8.20 -8.62
N THR A 492 13.79 7.81 -7.94
CA THR A 492 13.85 6.54 -7.20
C THR A 492 13.22 6.62 -5.80
N GLN A 493 12.72 7.79 -5.38
CA GLN A 493 12.12 8.02 -4.07
C GLN A 493 10.58 8.08 -4.12
N ALA A 494 9.97 7.68 -5.23
CA ALA A 494 8.52 7.77 -5.41
C ALA A 494 7.73 7.02 -4.31
N CYS A 495 8.20 5.84 -3.90
CA CYS A 495 7.56 5.09 -2.81
C CYS A 495 7.76 5.72 -1.43
N GLU A 496 8.92 6.32 -1.15
CA GLU A 496 9.16 7.08 0.09
C GLU A 496 8.20 8.27 0.22
N GLN A 497 7.99 9.01 -0.88
CA GLN A 497 7.03 10.11 -0.93
C GLN A 497 5.60 9.60 -0.72
N LEU A 498 5.25 8.47 -1.34
CA LEU A 498 3.97 7.80 -1.11
C LEU A 498 3.82 7.34 0.33
N ASN A 499 4.85 6.74 0.93
CA ASN A 499 4.85 6.26 2.31
C ASN A 499 4.65 7.41 3.32
N ALA A 500 5.24 8.57 3.06
CA ALA A 500 5.01 9.77 3.86
C ALA A 500 3.53 10.19 3.81
N TRP A 501 2.91 10.19 2.63
CA TRP A 501 1.48 10.50 2.48
C TRP A 501 0.58 9.43 3.12
N ILE A 502 0.81 8.13 2.87
CA ILE A 502 0.03 7.02 3.47
C ILE A 502 0.10 7.09 5.00
N GLY A 503 1.24 7.49 5.55
CA GLY A 503 1.47 7.64 6.99
C GLY A 503 0.39 8.48 7.69
N GLY A 504 -0.21 9.44 7.00
CA GLY A 504 -1.34 10.23 7.51
C GLY A 504 -2.57 9.39 7.88
N PHE A 505 -2.73 8.20 7.30
CA PHE A 505 -3.82 7.27 7.61
C PHE A 505 -3.49 6.25 8.70
N GLU A 506 -2.28 6.23 9.26
CA GLU A 506 -1.82 5.18 10.17
C GLU A 506 -2.77 4.95 11.35
N PHE A 507 -3.25 6.01 12.00
CA PHE A 507 -4.18 5.91 13.14
C PHE A 507 -5.54 5.32 12.77
N ILE A 508 -5.97 5.51 11.53
CA ILE A 508 -7.23 4.99 11.00
C ILE A 508 -7.06 3.52 10.69
N LEU A 509 -6.02 3.19 9.92
CA LEU A 509 -5.73 1.86 9.41
C LEU A 509 -5.47 0.84 10.53
N LYS A 510 -4.75 1.23 11.57
CA LYS A 510 -4.48 0.37 12.74
C LYS A 510 -5.72 -0.10 13.50
N LYS A 511 -6.84 0.60 13.36
CA LYS A 511 -8.10 0.30 14.08
C LYS A 511 -9.13 -0.42 13.22
N MET A 512 -8.85 -0.60 11.93
CA MET A 512 -9.77 -1.26 11.00
C MET A 512 -9.74 -2.78 11.15
N THR A 513 -10.86 -3.42 10.80
CA THR A 513 -10.86 -4.85 10.51
C THR A 513 -10.13 -5.08 9.19
N PRO A 514 -9.50 -6.23 8.97
CA PRO A 514 -8.70 -6.47 7.76
C PRO A 514 -9.47 -6.29 6.43
N GLY A 515 -10.73 -6.66 6.36
CA GLY A 515 -11.54 -6.42 5.16
C GLY A 515 -11.74 -4.93 4.88
N ASN A 516 -12.09 -4.15 5.91
CA ASN A 516 -12.21 -2.70 5.80
C ASN A 516 -10.86 -2.03 5.51
N PHE A 517 -9.77 -2.53 6.10
CA PHE A 517 -8.43 -2.06 5.83
C PHE A 517 -8.06 -2.25 4.36
N ASN A 518 -8.24 -3.45 3.81
CA ASN A 518 -7.90 -3.72 2.42
C ASN A 518 -8.68 -2.80 1.47
N TRP A 519 -9.99 -2.65 1.69
CA TRP A 519 -10.84 -1.82 0.85
C TRP A 519 -10.49 -0.33 0.96
N PHE A 520 -10.30 0.16 2.19
CA PHE A 520 -9.95 1.56 2.42
C PHE A 520 -8.60 1.91 1.79
N LEU A 521 -7.56 1.12 2.06
CA LEU A 521 -6.24 1.36 1.51
C LEU A 521 -6.25 1.31 -0.02
N HIS A 522 -6.85 0.27 -0.61
CA HIS A 522 -6.98 0.17 -2.06
C HIS A 522 -7.70 1.38 -2.67
N THR A 523 -8.77 1.83 -2.03
CA THR A 523 -9.51 3.03 -2.44
C THR A 523 -8.63 4.28 -2.38
N MET A 524 -7.90 4.50 -1.28
CA MET A 524 -7.03 5.67 -1.14
C MET A 524 -5.91 5.67 -2.19
N LEU A 525 -5.28 4.52 -2.44
CA LEU A 525 -4.25 4.36 -3.47
C LEU A 525 -4.81 4.59 -4.89
N PHE A 526 -6.02 4.11 -5.17
CA PHE A 526 -6.73 4.38 -6.42
C PHE A 526 -6.96 5.89 -6.63
N TYR A 527 -7.48 6.59 -5.62
CA TYR A 527 -7.72 8.03 -5.73
C TYR A 527 -6.41 8.83 -5.82
N HIS A 528 -5.36 8.40 -5.13
CA HIS A 528 -4.03 9.00 -5.25
C HIS A 528 -3.48 8.87 -6.68
N THR A 529 -3.51 7.68 -7.25
CA THR A 529 -3.12 7.43 -8.64
C THR A 529 -3.90 8.31 -9.61
N LYS A 530 -5.22 8.36 -9.45
CA LYS A 530 -6.08 9.22 -10.29
C LYS A 530 -5.72 10.71 -10.15
N HIS A 531 -5.41 11.17 -8.93
CA HIS A 531 -4.99 12.54 -8.68
C HIS A 531 -3.67 12.86 -9.37
N VAL A 532 -2.66 11.99 -9.25
CA VAL A 532 -1.36 12.15 -9.91
C VAL A 532 -1.52 12.22 -11.44
N ILE A 533 -2.28 11.30 -12.03
CA ILE A 533 -2.53 11.29 -13.48
C ILE A 533 -3.23 12.58 -13.93
N ASN A 534 -4.27 13.00 -13.21
CA ASN A 534 -5.00 14.23 -13.55
C ASN A 534 -4.11 15.48 -13.43
N LYS A 535 -3.22 15.54 -12.45
CA LYS A 535 -2.26 16.64 -12.30
C LYS A 535 -1.30 16.70 -13.49
N GLN A 536 -0.78 15.55 -13.93
CA GLN A 536 0.11 15.47 -15.10
C GLN A 536 -0.59 15.89 -16.40
N MET A 537 -1.85 15.49 -16.59
CA MET A 537 -2.62 15.89 -17.77
C MET A 537 -2.78 17.40 -17.84
N LYS A 538 -3.11 18.07 -16.73
CA LYS A 538 -3.24 19.53 -16.67
C LYS A 538 -1.94 20.25 -16.98
N THR A 539 -0.81 19.77 -16.42
CA THR A 539 0.51 20.34 -16.71
C THR A 539 0.88 20.21 -18.20
N ASN A 540 0.49 19.11 -18.86
CA ASN A 540 0.75 18.90 -20.28
C ASN A 540 -0.16 19.73 -21.19
N GLU A 541 -1.36 20.13 -20.73
CA GLU A 541 -2.32 20.96 -21.48
C GLU A 541 -2.00 22.46 -21.40
N GLY A 542 -0.97 22.86 -20.62
CA GLY A 542 -0.49 24.25 -20.56
C GLY A 542 -1.35 25.19 -19.72
N ASP A 543 -2.20 24.64 -18.85
CA ASP A 543 -2.87 25.41 -17.80
C ASP A 543 -1.84 25.81 -16.74
N GLU A 544 -1.06 26.86 -17.03
CA GLU A 544 -0.27 27.63 -16.06
C GLU A 544 -1.23 28.41 -15.14
N GLU A 545 -2.05 27.74 -14.36
CA GLU A 545 -2.60 28.35 -13.15
C GLU A 545 -1.54 28.20 -12.05
N ASP A 546 -1.15 29.33 -11.49
CA ASP A 546 -0.18 29.56 -10.42
C ASP A 546 -0.14 28.37 -9.43
N VAL A 547 0.86 27.54 -9.58
CA VAL A 547 1.23 26.58 -8.53
C VAL A 547 1.99 27.43 -7.50
N GLU A 548 1.24 28.03 -6.57
CA GLU A 548 1.82 28.44 -5.31
C GLU A 548 2.55 27.23 -4.72
N SER A 549 3.83 27.37 -4.60
CA SER A 549 4.72 26.36 -4.03
C SER A 549 4.34 26.16 -2.56
N ASP A 550 3.55 25.12 -2.27
CA ASP A 550 3.32 24.59 -0.92
C ASP A 550 4.57 23.85 -0.40
N ASP A 551 5.73 24.46 -0.53
CA ASP A 551 6.99 23.98 0.05
C ASP A 551 7.35 24.74 1.34
N GLU A 552 6.34 25.07 2.17
CA GLU A 552 6.55 25.51 3.56
C GLU A 552 5.51 24.86 4.47
N ILE A 553 5.78 23.66 5.00
CA ILE A 553 5.52 23.27 6.40
C ILE A 553 6.41 22.06 6.74
#